data_cbad3125aca55d63646c2f9463b3207c
#
_entry.id   cbad3125aca55d63646c2f9463b3207c
#
_cell.length_a   1.000
_cell.length_b   1.000
_cell.length_c   1.000
_cell.angle_alpha   90.00
_cell.angle_beta   90.00
_cell.angle_gamma   90.00
#
_symmetry.space_group_name_H-M   'P 1'
#
loop_
_entity.id
_entity.type
_entity.pdbx_description
1 polymer ?
#
loop_
_entity_poly.entity_id
_entity_poly.type
_entity_poly.pdbx_seq_one_letter_code
_entity_poly.pdbx_strand_id
1 'polypeptide(L)'
;MLVSGERRIVLSSDVKSMPREMMEHTYPILFRVEQSHWWHIGRRRILSGFVEEICRHVTDRRPRILDVGCGTGANLLMLSKYGDAEGVDISEDALAFCRERGLDKVKLGAGEELPYDDGTFDLVTAFDVVEHMDDDLAGLKEMRRVLRPGGRVLLFVPTFMFLWGLQDDVSHHRRRYRLPELTRVLEQAGFEIERSTYANITFFLPILLLRKLMRLTGIRTESENNINVSAFNGILGRIFGAESWILRHMNLPFGVSGLCVAQVAKSDR
;
A
#
# COMPACT_ATOMS: atom_id res chain seq x y z
N MET A 1 -30.36 -42.24 -26.15
CA MET A 1 -30.04 -41.30 -27.24
C MET A 1 -29.74 -39.94 -26.59
N LEU A 2 -28.45 -39.68 -26.46
CA LEU A 2 -27.91 -38.51 -25.78
C LEU A 2 -27.96 -37.30 -26.70
N VAL A 3 -28.46 -36.17 -26.26
CA VAL A 3 -28.30 -34.86 -26.95
C VAL A 3 -27.47 -33.96 -26.02
N SER A 4 -26.21 -33.79 -26.38
CA SER A 4 -25.28 -32.86 -25.77
C SER A 4 -25.64 -31.45 -26.19
N GLY A 5 -25.92 -30.58 -25.22
CA GLY A 5 -26.05 -29.13 -25.41
C GLY A 5 -24.74 -28.45 -25.08
N GLU A 6 -23.91 -28.16 -26.08
CA GLU A 6 -22.75 -27.30 -25.93
C GLU A 6 -23.21 -25.85 -25.68
N ARG A 7 -22.95 -25.34 -24.49
CA ARG A 7 -23.02 -23.91 -24.22
C ARG A 7 -21.76 -23.24 -24.81
N ARG A 8 -21.90 -22.58 -25.94
CA ARG A 8 -20.91 -21.65 -26.44
C ARG A 8 -20.80 -20.46 -25.44
N ILE A 9 -19.70 -20.40 -24.73
CA ILE A 9 -19.29 -19.21 -23.98
C ILE A 9 -18.84 -18.19 -25.04
N VAL A 10 -19.59 -17.13 -25.23
CA VAL A 10 -19.18 -15.97 -26.02
C VAL A 10 -18.16 -15.23 -25.16
N LEU A 11 -16.88 -15.39 -25.47
CA LEU A 11 -15.82 -14.56 -24.94
C LEU A 11 -15.95 -13.19 -25.59
N SER A 12 -16.44 -12.20 -24.83
CA SER A 12 -16.38 -10.79 -25.20
C SER A 12 -14.91 -10.38 -25.28
N SER A 13 -14.50 -9.85 -26.43
CA SER A 13 -13.13 -9.45 -26.75
C SER A 13 -12.65 -8.12 -26.12
N ASP A 14 -13.35 -7.60 -25.12
CA ASP A 14 -13.07 -6.29 -24.51
C ASP A 14 -12.74 -6.32 -23.02
N VAL A 15 -12.28 -7.46 -22.49
CA VAL A 15 -11.70 -7.48 -21.16
C VAL A 15 -10.28 -6.93 -21.26
N LYS A 16 -10.09 -5.64 -20.97
CA LYS A 16 -8.77 -5.10 -20.61
C LYS A 16 -8.16 -6.05 -19.59
N SER A 17 -7.04 -6.68 -19.89
CA SER A 17 -6.39 -7.60 -18.96
C SER A 17 -6.04 -6.82 -17.70
N MET A 18 -6.60 -7.23 -16.56
CA MET A 18 -6.21 -6.68 -15.27
C MET A 18 -4.69 -6.81 -15.07
N PRO A 19 -4.06 -5.89 -14.32
CA PRO A 19 -2.66 -6.01 -13.94
C PRO A 19 -2.38 -7.37 -13.28
N ARG A 20 -1.14 -7.88 -13.37
CA ARG A 20 -0.77 -9.15 -12.72
C ARG A 20 -0.85 -9.00 -11.21
N GLU A 21 -1.67 -9.83 -10.58
CA GLU A 21 -1.73 -9.99 -9.12
C GLU A 21 -0.40 -10.52 -8.56
N MET A 22 -0.17 -10.33 -7.24
CA MET A 22 0.84 -11.10 -6.52
C MET A 22 0.56 -12.60 -6.69
N MET A 23 1.59 -13.44 -6.55
CA MET A 23 1.40 -14.88 -6.61
C MET A 23 0.32 -15.32 -5.62
N GLU A 24 -0.68 -16.09 -6.05
CA GLU A 24 -1.87 -16.51 -5.27
C GLU A 24 -1.52 -17.05 -3.87
N HIS A 25 -0.43 -17.81 -3.74
CA HIS A 25 0.02 -18.35 -2.45
C HIS A 25 0.49 -17.27 -1.44
N THR A 26 0.66 -16.03 -1.86
CA THR A 26 1.17 -14.93 -1.03
C THR A 26 0.09 -14.41 -0.07
N TYR A 27 -1.18 -14.34 -0.49
CA TYR A 27 -2.26 -13.82 0.33
C TYR A 27 -2.51 -14.63 1.63
N PRO A 28 -2.57 -15.98 1.61
CA PRO A 28 -2.68 -16.77 2.84
C PRO A 28 -1.50 -16.58 3.80
N ILE A 29 -0.29 -16.40 3.27
CA ILE A 29 0.89 -16.12 4.09
C ILE A 29 0.75 -14.74 4.72
N LEU A 30 0.44 -13.73 3.92
CA LEU A 30 0.25 -12.35 4.35
C LEU A 30 -0.82 -12.27 5.45
N PHE A 31 -1.99 -12.86 5.23
CA PHE A 31 -3.10 -12.91 6.20
C PHE A 31 -2.68 -13.43 7.57
N ARG A 32 -1.79 -14.45 7.62
CA ARG A 32 -1.29 -15.04 8.87
C ARG A 32 -0.24 -14.18 9.56
N VAL A 33 0.67 -13.54 8.78
CA VAL A 33 1.85 -12.89 9.38
C VAL A 33 1.69 -11.40 9.61
N GLU A 34 0.82 -10.72 8.86
CA GLU A 34 0.73 -9.26 8.92
C GLU A 34 0.28 -8.68 10.27
N GLN A 35 -0.36 -9.47 11.12
CA GLN A 35 -0.72 -9.04 12.47
C GLN A 35 0.39 -9.28 13.49
N SER A 36 1.32 -10.18 13.23
CA SER A 36 2.34 -10.61 14.18
C SER A 36 3.77 -10.27 13.78
N HIS A 37 4.04 -10.15 12.49
CA HIS A 37 5.38 -9.87 12.00
C HIS A 37 5.81 -8.43 12.29
N TRP A 38 7.03 -8.26 12.80
CA TRP A 38 7.60 -6.99 13.29
C TRP A 38 7.48 -5.84 12.28
N TRP A 39 7.72 -6.13 10.99
CA TRP A 39 7.69 -5.11 9.94
C TRP A 39 6.29 -4.53 9.76
N HIS A 40 5.27 -5.38 9.67
CA HIS A 40 3.87 -4.94 9.52
C HIS A 40 3.38 -4.17 10.73
N ILE A 41 3.77 -4.62 11.95
CA ILE A 41 3.41 -3.93 13.21
C ILE A 41 4.05 -2.54 13.28
N GLY A 42 5.35 -2.45 13.02
CA GLY A 42 6.09 -1.18 13.06
C GLY A 42 5.60 -0.21 12.00
N ARG A 43 5.41 -0.69 10.75
CA ARG A 43 4.86 0.09 9.65
C ARG A 43 3.48 0.68 10.00
N ARG A 44 2.53 -0.15 10.44
CA ARG A 44 1.20 0.33 10.83
C ARG A 44 1.25 1.36 11.93
N ARG A 45 2.17 1.24 12.89
CA ARG A 45 2.33 2.23 13.95
C ARG A 45 2.80 3.59 13.41
N ILE A 46 3.71 3.60 12.45
CA ILE A 46 4.13 4.81 11.76
C ILE A 46 2.95 5.41 10.99
N LEU A 47 2.31 4.62 10.13
CA LEU A 47 1.20 5.05 9.28
C LEU A 47 0.01 5.57 10.09
N SER A 48 -0.31 4.93 11.23
CA SER A 48 -1.38 5.38 12.13
C SER A 48 -1.19 6.82 12.59
N GLY A 49 0.04 7.24 12.86
CA GLY A 49 0.32 8.61 13.29
C GLY A 49 -0.01 9.64 12.21
N PHE A 50 0.32 9.34 10.95
CA PHE A 50 -0.02 10.20 9.81
C PHE A 50 -1.52 10.20 9.51
N VAL A 51 -2.16 9.03 9.53
CA VAL A 51 -3.61 8.92 9.33
C VAL A 51 -4.36 9.71 10.39
N GLU A 52 -3.98 9.57 11.65
CA GLU A 52 -4.58 10.33 12.77
C GLU A 52 -4.44 11.84 12.57
N GLU A 53 -3.27 12.31 12.18
CA GLU A 53 -3.01 13.72 11.91
C GLU A 53 -3.89 14.24 10.76
N ILE A 54 -3.94 13.51 9.63
CA ILE A 54 -4.75 13.88 8.48
C ILE A 54 -6.24 13.90 8.84
N CYS A 55 -6.74 12.87 9.51
CA CYS A 55 -8.14 12.75 9.85
C CYS A 55 -8.64 13.82 10.84
N ARG A 56 -7.76 14.38 11.69
CA ARG A 56 -8.11 15.48 12.60
C ARG A 56 -8.52 16.77 11.88
N HIS A 57 -8.17 16.93 10.62
CA HIS A 57 -8.59 18.10 9.84
C HIS A 57 -10.05 18.03 9.36
N VAL A 58 -10.69 16.87 9.44
CA VAL A 58 -12.11 16.69 9.15
C VAL A 58 -12.87 16.76 10.47
N THR A 59 -13.53 17.89 10.75
CA THR A 59 -14.11 18.18 12.07
C THR A 59 -15.64 18.12 12.13
N ASP A 60 -16.28 18.19 10.97
CA ASP A 60 -17.75 18.27 10.83
C ASP A 60 -18.44 16.91 10.70
N ARG A 61 -17.67 15.86 10.39
CA ARG A 61 -18.15 14.49 10.19
C ARG A 61 -17.03 13.47 10.36
N ARG A 62 -17.39 12.19 10.34
CA ARG A 62 -16.39 11.12 10.30
C ARG A 62 -15.70 11.11 8.93
N PRO A 63 -14.34 11.11 8.85
CA PRO A 63 -13.61 11.06 7.60
C PRO A 63 -13.97 9.82 6.76
N ARG A 64 -14.10 9.98 5.44
CA ARG A 64 -14.17 8.86 4.50
C ARG A 64 -12.80 8.53 3.98
N ILE A 65 -12.40 7.28 4.12
CA ILE A 65 -11.05 6.79 3.79
C ILE A 65 -11.16 5.67 2.75
N LEU A 66 -10.34 5.74 1.70
CA LEU A 66 -10.17 4.66 0.74
C LEU A 66 -8.76 4.07 0.89
N ASP A 67 -8.66 2.75 1.02
CA ASP A 67 -7.41 2.00 0.96
C ASP A 67 -7.30 1.32 -0.40
N VAL A 68 -6.43 1.84 -1.27
CA VAL A 68 -6.15 1.28 -2.60
C VAL A 68 -5.12 0.18 -2.44
N GLY A 69 -5.41 -1.01 -3.00
CA GLY A 69 -4.61 -2.21 -2.78
C GLY A 69 -4.72 -2.68 -1.33
N CYS A 70 -5.95 -2.81 -0.82
CA CYS A 70 -6.19 -3.13 0.60
C CYS A 70 -5.71 -4.53 1.02
N GLY A 71 -5.36 -5.40 0.06
CA GLY A 71 -4.85 -6.74 0.29
C GLY A 71 -5.78 -7.54 1.20
N THR A 72 -5.22 -8.20 2.20
CA THR A 72 -5.98 -9.01 3.17
C THR A 72 -6.61 -8.19 4.31
N GLY A 73 -6.59 -6.86 4.24
CA GLY A 73 -7.38 -5.96 5.09
C GLY A 73 -6.76 -5.52 6.41
N ALA A 74 -5.50 -5.85 6.73
CA ALA A 74 -4.92 -5.44 8.01
C ALA A 74 -4.73 -3.92 8.14
N ASN A 75 -4.40 -3.24 7.05
CA ASN A 75 -4.33 -1.77 7.04
C ASN A 75 -5.75 -1.19 7.09
N LEU A 76 -6.68 -1.74 6.33
CA LEU A 76 -8.08 -1.31 6.34
C LEU A 76 -8.71 -1.40 7.76
N LEU A 77 -8.38 -2.46 8.51
CA LEU A 77 -8.78 -2.59 9.92
C LEU A 77 -8.17 -1.47 10.81
N MET A 78 -6.95 -1.04 10.52
CA MET A 78 -6.32 0.10 11.21
C MET A 78 -7.01 1.41 10.84
N LEU A 79 -7.28 1.64 9.54
CA LEU A 79 -7.93 2.85 9.01
C LEU A 79 -9.34 3.03 9.54
N SER A 80 -10.09 1.94 9.75
CA SER A 80 -11.44 1.93 10.31
C SER A 80 -11.53 2.53 11.72
N LYS A 81 -10.41 2.67 12.43
CA LYS A 81 -10.37 3.36 13.74
C LYS A 81 -10.47 4.88 13.60
N TYR A 82 -10.05 5.42 12.47
CA TYR A 82 -9.94 6.86 12.23
C TYR A 82 -11.05 7.42 11.34
N GLY A 83 -11.71 6.58 10.55
CA GLY A 83 -12.73 7.02 9.63
C GLY A 83 -13.66 5.90 9.17
N ASP A 84 -14.58 6.25 8.28
CA ASP A 84 -15.37 5.30 7.51
C ASP A 84 -14.49 4.80 6.35
N ALA A 85 -13.88 3.63 6.53
CA ALA A 85 -12.88 3.09 5.64
C ALA A 85 -13.48 2.07 4.67
N GLU A 86 -13.14 2.22 3.40
CA GLU A 86 -13.46 1.32 2.29
C GLU A 86 -12.16 0.84 1.65
N GLY A 87 -12.16 -0.37 1.07
CA GLY A 87 -11.00 -0.94 0.40
C GLY A 87 -11.27 -1.26 -1.06
N VAL A 88 -10.23 -1.21 -1.89
CA VAL A 88 -10.25 -1.71 -3.25
C VAL A 88 -9.01 -2.55 -3.50
N ASP A 89 -9.16 -3.69 -4.17
CA ASP A 89 -8.06 -4.56 -4.58
C ASP A 89 -8.41 -5.23 -5.91
N ILE A 90 -7.38 -5.64 -6.67
CA ILE A 90 -7.55 -6.35 -7.94
C ILE A 90 -7.82 -7.84 -7.74
N SER A 91 -7.61 -8.36 -6.54
CA SER A 91 -7.70 -9.77 -6.20
C SER A 91 -8.95 -10.10 -5.40
N GLU A 92 -9.83 -10.95 -5.96
CA GLU A 92 -10.96 -11.50 -5.20
C GLU A 92 -10.53 -12.33 -3.99
N ASP A 93 -9.39 -13.02 -4.07
CA ASP A 93 -8.84 -13.79 -2.94
C ASP A 93 -8.46 -12.87 -1.78
N ALA A 94 -7.82 -11.72 -2.08
CA ALA A 94 -7.52 -10.68 -1.08
C ALA A 94 -8.81 -10.16 -0.42
N LEU A 95 -9.83 -9.87 -1.23
CA LEU A 95 -11.13 -9.39 -0.74
C LEU A 95 -11.88 -10.43 0.08
N ALA A 96 -11.73 -11.72 -0.23
CA ALA A 96 -12.27 -12.81 0.59
C ALA A 96 -11.68 -12.79 2.00
N PHE A 97 -10.36 -12.58 2.14
CA PHE A 97 -9.72 -12.40 3.45
C PHE A 97 -10.17 -11.13 4.18
N CYS A 98 -10.45 -10.04 3.46
CA CYS A 98 -11.07 -8.86 4.09
C CYS A 98 -12.42 -9.19 4.72
N ARG A 99 -13.29 -9.91 3.98
CA ARG A 99 -14.59 -10.34 4.47
C ARG A 99 -14.48 -11.31 5.65
N GLU A 100 -13.49 -12.21 5.65
CA GLU A 100 -13.19 -13.08 6.79
C GLU A 100 -12.82 -12.28 8.06
N ARG A 101 -12.23 -11.07 7.90
CA ARG A 101 -11.96 -10.14 9.00
C ARG A 101 -13.17 -9.31 9.41
N GLY A 102 -14.34 -9.47 8.76
CA GLY A 102 -15.54 -8.65 8.99
C GLY A 102 -15.46 -7.27 8.32
N LEU A 103 -14.66 -7.14 7.26
CA LEU A 103 -14.52 -5.91 6.47
C LEU A 103 -15.30 -6.06 5.16
N ASP A 104 -16.58 -5.68 5.19
CA ASP A 104 -17.51 -5.89 4.05
C ASP A 104 -17.48 -4.75 3.02
N LYS A 105 -16.92 -3.58 3.39
CA LYS A 105 -16.82 -2.40 2.50
C LYS A 105 -15.60 -2.50 1.61
N VAL A 106 -15.55 -3.55 0.78
CA VAL A 106 -14.45 -3.79 -0.17
C VAL A 106 -14.98 -4.06 -1.56
N LYS A 107 -14.28 -3.56 -2.59
CA LYS A 107 -14.65 -3.70 -4.00
C LYS A 107 -13.48 -4.22 -4.82
N LEU A 108 -13.80 -4.99 -5.86
CA LEU A 108 -12.85 -5.37 -6.89
C LEU A 108 -12.61 -4.16 -7.81
N GLY A 109 -11.35 -3.85 -8.07
CA GLY A 109 -10.97 -2.76 -8.98
C GLY A 109 -9.48 -2.52 -9.03
N ALA A 110 -9.02 -1.96 -10.14
CA ALA A 110 -7.63 -1.56 -10.33
C ALA A 110 -7.40 -0.13 -9.81
N GLY A 111 -6.17 0.17 -9.36
CA GLY A 111 -5.81 1.51 -8.91
C GLY A 111 -5.84 2.56 -10.01
N GLU A 112 -5.70 2.13 -11.29
CA GLU A 112 -5.78 2.97 -12.48
C GLU A 112 -7.23 3.23 -12.95
N GLU A 113 -8.23 2.54 -12.36
CA GLU A 113 -9.66 2.70 -12.67
C GLU A 113 -10.49 2.39 -11.41
N LEU A 114 -10.61 3.37 -10.52
CA LEU A 114 -11.27 3.21 -9.23
C LEU A 114 -12.79 3.21 -9.36
N PRO A 115 -13.53 2.22 -8.80
CA PRO A 115 -14.98 2.09 -8.89
C PRO A 115 -15.73 3.02 -7.93
N TYR A 116 -15.35 4.30 -7.92
CA TYR A 116 -15.90 5.34 -7.05
C TYR A 116 -16.11 6.65 -7.80
N ASP A 117 -17.08 7.44 -7.34
CA ASP A 117 -17.38 8.76 -7.87
C ASP A 117 -16.32 9.78 -7.49
N ASP A 118 -16.22 10.86 -8.28
CA ASP A 118 -15.34 11.99 -8.02
C ASP A 118 -15.62 12.62 -6.64
N GLY A 119 -14.56 13.08 -5.97
CA GLY A 119 -14.71 13.85 -4.74
C GLY A 119 -15.40 13.09 -3.59
N THR A 120 -15.21 11.80 -3.50
CA THR A 120 -15.88 10.93 -2.52
C THR A 120 -15.14 10.89 -1.18
N PHE A 121 -13.81 10.85 -1.18
CA PHE A 121 -12.99 10.57 -0.01
C PHE A 121 -12.23 11.79 0.51
N ASP A 122 -11.93 11.77 1.81
CA ASP A 122 -11.10 12.77 2.47
C ASP A 122 -9.63 12.36 2.51
N LEU A 123 -9.41 11.04 2.59
CA LEU A 123 -8.10 10.41 2.57
C LEU A 123 -8.13 9.20 1.64
N VAL A 124 -7.14 9.12 0.74
CA VAL A 124 -6.81 7.90 0.00
C VAL A 124 -5.45 7.41 0.48
N THR A 125 -5.35 6.14 0.78
CA THR A 125 -4.08 5.48 1.14
C THR A 125 -3.69 4.47 0.07
N ALA A 126 -2.38 4.35 -0.20
CA ALA A 126 -1.81 3.28 -1.01
C ALA A 126 -0.47 2.86 -0.40
N PHE A 127 -0.44 1.69 0.22
CA PHE A 127 0.69 1.20 1.01
C PHE A 127 1.31 -0.02 0.34
N ASP A 128 2.47 0.17 -0.29
CA ASP A 128 3.16 -0.82 -1.14
C ASP A 128 2.25 -1.27 -2.30
N VAL A 129 1.78 -0.30 -3.09
CA VAL A 129 0.84 -0.51 -4.22
C VAL A 129 1.32 0.16 -5.50
N VAL A 130 1.74 1.43 -5.43
CA VAL A 130 2.06 2.25 -6.62
C VAL A 130 3.23 1.65 -7.42
N GLU A 131 4.15 0.95 -6.76
CA GLU A 131 5.26 0.22 -7.38
C GLU A 131 4.83 -0.97 -8.25
N HIS A 132 3.60 -1.46 -8.08
CA HIS A 132 3.03 -2.55 -8.89
C HIS A 132 2.33 -2.06 -10.15
N MET A 133 1.89 -0.80 -10.17
CA MET A 133 1.11 -0.23 -11.27
C MET A 133 1.93 -0.17 -12.56
N ASP A 134 1.27 -0.47 -13.68
CA ASP A 134 1.86 -0.28 -15.02
C ASP A 134 2.07 1.20 -15.29
N ASP A 135 1.04 2.01 -15.04
CA ASP A 135 1.03 3.46 -15.14
C ASP A 135 0.71 4.08 -13.78
N ASP A 136 1.76 4.39 -13.02
CA ASP A 136 1.65 5.00 -11.69
C ASP A 136 1.04 6.41 -11.77
N LEU A 137 1.28 7.14 -12.86
CA LEU A 137 0.65 8.45 -13.07
C LEU A 137 -0.86 8.34 -13.28
N ALA A 138 -1.33 7.33 -14.03
CA ALA A 138 -2.77 7.08 -14.20
C ALA A 138 -3.42 6.71 -12.85
N GLY A 139 -2.80 5.82 -12.08
CA GLY A 139 -3.29 5.46 -10.75
C GLY A 139 -3.36 6.64 -9.78
N LEU A 140 -2.33 7.49 -9.76
CA LEU A 140 -2.33 8.69 -8.93
C LEU A 140 -3.37 9.72 -9.38
N LYS A 141 -3.65 9.85 -10.68
CA LYS A 141 -4.75 10.68 -11.18
C LYS A 141 -6.12 10.16 -10.75
N GLU A 142 -6.32 8.85 -10.75
CA GLU A 142 -7.55 8.24 -10.24
C GLU A 142 -7.70 8.45 -8.72
N MET A 143 -6.63 8.28 -7.94
CA MET A 143 -6.64 8.61 -6.51
C MET A 143 -6.99 10.07 -6.28
N ARG A 144 -6.47 10.99 -7.12
CA ARG A 144 -6.82 12.41 -7.07
C ARG A 144 -8.28 12.66 -7.44
N ARG A 145 -8.82 11.99 -8.46
CA ARG A 145 -10.20 12.13 -8.91
C ARG A 145 -11.20 11.81 -7.80
N VAL A 146 -10.97 10.73 -7.09
CA VAL A 146 -11.89 10.29 -6.01
C VAL A 146 -11.73 11.09 -4.72
N LEU A 147 -10.66 11.88 -4.57
CA LEU A 147 -10.45 12.77 -3.44
C LEU A 147 -11.26 14.06 -3.58
N ARG A 148 -11.81 14.55 -2.47
CA ARG A 148 -12.43 15.85 -2.37
C ARG A 148 -11.41 16.99 -2.51
N PRO A 149 -11.83 18.19 -2.91
CA PRO A 149 -10.99 19.36 -2.77
C PRO A 149 -10.46 19.50 -1.34
N GLY A 150 -9.15 19.65 -1.17
CA GLY A 150 -8.48 19.61 0.13
C GLY A 150 -8.28 18.22 0.74
N GLY A 151 -8.74 17.15 0.06
CA GLY A 151 -8.45 15.76 0.44
C GLY A 151 -6.98 15.41 0.25
N ARG A 152 -6.52 14.37 0.91
CA ARG A 152 -5.11 13.97 0.94
C ARG A 152 -4.89 12.54 0.45
N VAL A 153 -3.75 12.34 -0.18
CA VAL A 153 -3.22 11.00 -0.43
C VAL A 153 -2.06 10.74 0.55
N LEU A 154 -2.01 9.53 1.10
CA LEU A 154 -0.89 9.03 1.91
C LEU A 154 -0.31 7.79 1.23
N LEU A 155 0.91 7.92 0.73
CA LEU A 155 1.64 6.85 0.07
C LEU A 155 2.75 6.29 0.96
N PHE A 156 2.94 4.99 0.86
CA PHE A 156 4.10 4.31 1.43
C PHE A 156 4.63 3.32 0.37
N VAL A 157 5.89 3.49 -0.04
CA VAL A 157 6.49 2.75 -1.16
C VAL A 157 7.89 2.25 -0.82
N PRO A 158 8.38 1.16 -1.42
CA PRO A 158 9.76 0.72 -1.29
C PRO A 158 10.71 1.70 -1.99
N THR A 159 11.88 1.93 -1.37
CA THR A 159 12.86 2.87 -1.92
C THR A 159 14.13 2.20 -2.39
N PHE A 160 14.84 2.91 -3.28
CA PHE A 160 16.17 2.60 -3.82
C PHE A 160 16.27 1.27 -4.56
N MET A 161 16.49 1.33 -5.87
CA MET A 161 16.68 0.16 -6.74
C MET A 161 17.84 -0.74 -6.29
N PHE A 162 18.88 -0.21 -5.62
CA PHE A 162 19.96 -1.04 -5.10
C PHE A 162 19.55 -1.94 -3.92
N LEU A 163 18.40 -1.65 -3.29
CA LEU A 163 17.77 -2.51 -2.27
C LEU A 163 16.86 -3.58 -2.87
N TRP A 164 16.75 -3.68 -4.20
CA TRP A 164 15.94 -4.73 -4.84
C TRP A 164 16.29 -6.10 -4.25
N GLY A 165 15.32 -6.91 -3.89
CA GLY A 165 15.51 -8.21 -3.26
C GLY A 165 14.48 -9.22 -3.72
N LEU A 166 14.53 -10.41 -3.13
CA LEU A 166 13.63 -11.51 -3.46
C LEU A 166 12.15 -11.13 -3.27
N GLN A 167 11.85 -10.33 -2.23
CA GLN A 167 10.47 -9.90 -1.98
C GLN A 167 9.91 -9.05 -3.13
N ASP A 168 10.75 -8.25 -3.80
CA ASP A 168 10.32 -7.46 -4.96
C ASP A 168 9.92 -8.37 -6.13
N ASP A 169 10.69 -9.45 -6.36
CA ASP A 169 10.41 -10.42 -7.41
C ASP A 169 9.12 -11.21 -7.12
N VAL A 170 8.94 -11.68 -5.87
CA VAL A 170 7.75 -12.44 -5.42
C VAL A 170 6.50 -11.58 -5.45
N SER A 171 6.63 -10.30 -5.11
CA SER A 171 5.51 -9.34 -5.13
C SER A 171 5.27 -8.73 -6.51
N HIS A 172 6.03 -9.10 -7.54
CA HIS A 172 5.95 -8.53 -8.89
C HIS A 172 6.10 -7.00 -8.92
N HIS A 173 6.97 -6.44 -8.05
CA HIS A 173 7.29 -5.03 -8.13
C HIS A 173 7.86 -4.68 -9.50
N ARG A 174 7.55 -3.49 -10.00
CA ARG A 174 8.10 -2.96 -11.27
C ARG A 174 9.21 -1.97 -11.00
N ARG A 175 9.16 -1.30 -9.83
CA ARG A 175 10.08 -0.22 -9.47
C ARG A 175 10.22 -0.06 -7.96
N ARG A 176 11.27 0.63 -7.57
CA ARG A 176 11.47 1.24 -6.26
C ARG A 176 11.76 2.70 -6.45
N TYR A 177 11.23 3.56 -5.61
CA TYR A 177 11.31 4.99 -5.78
C TYR A 177 12.51 5.62 -5.04
N ARG A 178 12.90 6.81 -5.52
CA ARG A 178 13.50 7.84 -4.67
C ARG A 178 12.44 8.89 -4.40
N LEU A 179 12.50 9.58 -3.26
CA LEU A 179 11.49 10.59 -2.94
C LEU A 179 11.31 11.67 -4.03
N PRO A 180 12.40 12.20 -4.68
CA PRO A 180 12.22 13.17 -5.77
C PRO A 180 11.51 12.59 -7.00
N GLU A 181 11.59 11.29 -7.24
CA GLU A 181 10.87 10.62 -8.34
C GLU A 181 9.38 10.49 -7.98
N LEU A 182 9.07 10.04 -6.75
CA LEU A 182 7.70 9.91 -6.27
C LEU A 182 6.98 11.27 -6.19
N THR A 183 7.65 12.31 -5.66
CA THR A 183 7.04 13.65 -5.58
C THR A 183 6.78 14.23 -6.96
N ARG A 184 7.68 14.02 -7.92
CA ARG A 184 7.48 14.47 -9.31
C ARG A 184 6.24 13.84 -9.94
N VAL A 185 6.02 12.52 -9.77
CA VAL A 185 4.84 11.84 -10.34
C VAL A 185 3.57 12.33 -9.64
N LEU A 186 3.60 12.57 -8.32
CA LEU A 186 2.49 13.17 -7.58
C LEU A 186 2.15 14.58 -8.09
N GLU A 187 3.15 15.43 -8.30
CA GLU A 187 2.97 16.78 -8.86
C GLU A 187 2.40 16.73 -10.29
N GLN A 188 2.86 15.79 -11.13
CA GLN A 188 2.31 15.54 -12.47
C GLN A 188 0.86 15.05 -12.43
N ALA A 189 0.47 14.33 -11.38
CA ALA A 189 -0.92 13.94 -11.14
C ALA A 189 -1.78 15.10 -10.61
N GLY A 190 -1.18 16.26 -10.30
CA GLY A 190 -1.86 17.47 -9.84
C GLY A 190 -2.03 17.56 -8.32
N PHE A 191 -1.17 16.90 -7.57
CA PHE A 191 -1.10 17.03 -6.12
C PHE A 191 -0.09 18.11 -5.69
N GLU A 192 -0.37 18.72 -4.54
CA GLU A 192 0.57 19.56 -3.80
C GLU A 192 1.23 18.75 -2.68
N ILE A 193 2.57 18.70 -2.64
CA ILE A 193 3.29 17.91 -1.66
C ILE A 193 3.28 18.63 -0.31
N GLU A 194 2.63 18.06 0.70
CA GLU A 194 2.67 18.56 2.07
C GLU A 194 3.88 17.99 2.82
N ARG A 195 4.20 16.72 2.57
CA ARG A 195 5.31 16.07 3.25
C ARG A 195 5.89 14.94 2.43
N SER A 196 7.21 14.81 2.46
CA SER A 196 7.96 13.71 1.87
C SER A 196 9.12 13.33 2.78
N THR A 197 9.20 12.07 3.18
CA THR A 197 10.22 11.57 4.11
C THR A 197 10.52 10.10 3.84
N TYR A 198 11.72 9.66 4.21
CA TYR A 198 12.00 8.23 4.28
C TYR A 198 11.52 7.67 5.61
N ALA A 199 11.38 6.35 5.67
CA ALA A 199 11.04 5.55 6.84
C ALA A 199 11.86 4.27 6.85
N ASN A 200 11.88 3.58 7.99
CA ASN A 200 12.68 2.38 8.20
C ASN A 200 14.20 2.65 8.02
N ILE A 201 14.69 3.71 8.65
CA ILE A 201 16.11 4.04 8.72
C ILE A 201 16.85 3.06 9.63
N THR A 202 16.20 2.62 10.71
CA THR A 202 16.74 1.73 11.75
C THR A 202 17.23 0.40 11.16
N PHE A 203 16.47 -0.18 10.23
CA PHE A 203 16.84 -1.46 9.61
C PHE A 203 17.46 -1.31 8.22
N PHE A 204 17.78 -0.09 7.80
CA PHE A 204 18.36 0.15 6.48
C PHE A 204 19.68 -0.62 6.27
N LEU A 205 20.64 -0.45 7.18
CA LEU A 205 21.93 -1.14 7.09
C LEU A 205 21.82 -2.67 7.26
N PRO A 206 21.10 -3.20 8.27
CA PRO A 206 20.87 -4.64 8.39
C PRO A 206 20.25 -5.26 7.12
N ILE A 207 19.23 -4.64 6.56
CA ILE A 207 18.57 -5.13 5.33
C ILE A 207 19.52 -5.05 4.13
N LEU A 208 20.23 -3.95 3.98
CA LEU A 208 21.21 -3.79 2.90
C LEU A 208 22.31 -4.87 2.95
N LEU A 209 22.87 -5.11 4.15
CA LEU A 209 23.91 -6.12 4.35
C LEU A 209 23.38 -7.53 4.12
N LEU A 210 22.20 -7.85 4.63
CA LEU A 210 21.55 -9.14 4.43
C LEU A 210 21.29 -9.40 2.95
N ARG A 211 20.70 -8.46 2.22
CA ARG A 211 20.43 -8.59 0.78
C ARG A 211 21.71 -8.72 -0.03
N LYS A 212 22.76 -7.96 0.34
CA LYS A 212 24.09 -8.09 -0.30
C LYS A 212 24.69 -9.48 -0.04
N LEU A 213 24.61 -9.99 1.19
CA LEU A 213 25.11 -11.31 1.53
C LEU A 213 24.34 -12.42 0.77
N MET A 214 23.02 -12.36 0.73
CA MET A 214 22.18 -13.31 -0.02
C MET A 214 22.53 -13.33 -1.51
N ARG A 215 22.78 -12.16 -2.12
CA ARG A 215 23.25 -12.08 -3.52
C ARG A 215 24.62 -12.73 -3.73
N LEU A 216 25.57 -12.54 -2.78
CA LEU A 216 26.92 -13.09 -2.88
C LEU A 216 26.95 -14.61 -2.65
N THR A 217 26.11 -15.11 -1.76
CA THR A 217 26.08 -16.53 -1.40
C THR A 217 25.13 -17.37 -2.25
N GLY A 218 24.26 -16.73 -3.04
CA GLY A 218 23.23 -17.41 -3.82
C GLY A 218 22.13 -18.07 -2.98
N ILE A 219 22.07 -17.78 -1.68
CA ILE A 219 21.00 -18.29 -0.79
C ILE A 219 19.67 -17.68 -1.24
N ARG A 220 18.71 -18.56 -1.55
CA ARG A 220 17.34 -18.17 -1.90
C ARG A 220 16.40 -18.68 -0.83
N THR A 221 15.50 -17.84 -0.37
CA THR A 221 14.34 -18.17 0.46
C THR A 221 13.08 -18.03 -0.39
N GLU A 222 11.99 -18.67 -0.03
CA GLU A 222 10.73 -18.54 -0.77
C GLU A 222 10.09 -17.13 -0.61
N SER A 223 10.33 -16.48 0.53
CA SER A 223 9.89 -15.11 0.82
C SER A 223 10.71 -14.53 1.97
N GLU A 224 11.02 -13.23 1.93
CA GLU A 224 11.62 -12.52 3.07
C GLU A 224 10.67 -12.53 4.31
N ASN A 225 9.36 -12.63 4.10
CA ASN A 225 8.36 -12.78 5.16
C ASN A 225 8.48 -14.10 5.94
N ASN A 226 9.14 -15.12 5.37
CA ASN A 226 9.42 -16.38 6.06
C ASN A 226 10.62 -16.26 7.02
N ILE A 227 11.42 -15.18 6.93
CA ILE A 227 12.45 -14.86 7.91
C ILE A 227 11.77 -14.29 9.15
N ASN A 228 10.97 -15.13 9.81
CA ASN A 228 10.16 -14.75 10.95
C ASN A 228 10.76 -15.33 12.23
N VAL A 229 11.45 -14.50 12.99
CA VAL A 229 11.93 -14.86 14.33
C VAL A 229 10.87 -14.44 15.35
N SER A 230 9.85 -15.29 15.52
CA SER A 230 8.64 -14.98 16.30
C SER A 230 8.94 -14.44 17.72
N ALA A 231 10.00 -14.95 18.37
CA ALA A 231 10.42 -14.49 19.68
C ALA A 231 10.86 -13.01 19.73
N PHE A 232 11.34 -12.45 18.62
CA PHE A 232 11.83 -11.07 18.53
C PHE A 232 10.87 -10.09 17.85
N ASN A 233 9.79 -10.57 17.25
CA ASN A 233 8.84 -9.72 16.51
C ASN A 233 8.32 -8.54 17.34
N GLY A 234 7.99 -8.77 18.61
CA GLY A 234 7.50 -7.72 19.46
C GLY A 234 8.53 -6.60 19.72
N ILE A 235 9.79 -6.98 19.93
CA ILE A 235 10.88 -6.03 20.18
C ILE A 235 11.23 -5.28 18.89
N LEU A 236 11.45 -6.00 17.79
CA LEU A 236 11.76 -5.39 16.48
C LEU A 236 10.65 -4.46 15.99
N GLY A 237 9.38 -4.87 16.18
CA GLY A 237 8.22 -4.03 15.86
C GLY A 237 8.12 -2.76 16.71
N ARG A 238 8.53 -2.83 18.00
CA ARG A 238 8.61 -1.64 18.86
C ARG A 238 9.74 -0.71 18.44
N ILE A 239 10.91 -1.24 18.13
CA ILE A 239 12.08 -0.47 17.65
C ILE A 239 11.70 0.24 16.33
N PHE A 240 11.17 -0.47 15.34
CA PHE A 240 10.73 0.13 14.09
C PHE A 240 9.58 1.13 14.33
N GLY A 241 8.59 0.76 15.11
CA GLY A 241 7.47 1.64 15.44
C GLY A 241 7.87 2.91 16.22
N ALA A 242 9.01 2.93 16.90
CA ALA A 242 9.51 4.12 17.58
C ALA A 242 9.91 5.24 16.61
N GLU A 243 10.21 4.91 15.34
CA GLU A 243 10.41 5.93 14.29
C GLU A 243 9.18 6.83 14.11
N SER A 244 7.98 6.37 14.50
CA SER A 244 6.77 7.20 14.47
C SER A 244 6.92 8.48 15.30
N TRP A 245 7.65 8.43 16.41
CA TRP A 245 7.94 9.61 17.22
C TRP A 245 8.90 10.58 16.51
N ILE A 246 9.96 10.05 15.88
CA ILE A 246 10.92 10.84 15.11
C ILE A 246 10.21 11.50 13.93
N LEU A 247 9.43 10.71 13.20
CA LEU A 247 8.71 11.15 12.01
C LEU A 247 7.61 12.19 12.30
N ARG A 248 7.17 12.39 13.53
CA ARG A 248 6.29 13.51 13.89
C ARG A 248 6.99 14.86 13.87
N HIS A 249 8.31 14.90 14.05
CA HIS A 249 9.06 16.11 14.27
C HIS A 249 10.04 16.45 13.15
N MET A 250 10.50 15.45 12.40
CA MET A 250 11.50 15.64 11.36
C MET A 250 11.37 14.64 10.21
N ASN A 251 11.91 14.98 9.05
CA ASN A 251 12.04 14.08 7.92
C ASN A 251 13.36 13.31 8.00
N LEU A 252 13.34 12.04 7.64
CA LEU A 252 14.54 11.20 7.58
C LEU A 252 15.19 11.31 6.20
N PRO A 253 16.54 11.35 6.13
CA PRO A 253 17.27 11.57 4.88
C PRO A 253 17.39 10.31 4.00
N PHE A 254 17.19 9.11 4.55
CA PHE A 254 17.19 7.83 3.86
C PHE A 254 16.43 6.78 4.68
N GLY A 255 16.05 5.67 4.04
CA GLY A 255 15.34 4.56 4.67
C GLY A 255 14.95 3.50 3.64
N VAL A 256 14.48 2.36 4.08
CA VAL A 256 14.05 1.25 3.19
C VAL A 256 12.75 1.60 2.46
N SER A 257 11.96 2.50 3.03
CA SER A 257 10.67 2.93 2.51
C SER A 257 10.59 4.45 2.40
N GLY A 258 9.75 4.94 1.50
CA GLY A 258 9.38 6.34 1.33
C GLY A 258 7.93 6.57 1.72
N LEU A 259 7.67 7.71 2.34
CA LEU A 259 6.34 8.15 2.74
C LEU A 259 6.08 9.53 2.17
N CYS A 260 4.95 9.71 1.50
CA CYS A 260 4.49 11.01 1.01
C CYS A 260 3.05 11.28 1.46
N VAL A 261 2.83 12.50 1.93
CA VAL A 261 1.50 13.11 2.10
C VAL A 261 1.39 14.22 1.07
N ALA A 262 0.35 14.17 0.27
CA ALA A 262 0.08 15.21 -0.71
C ALA A 262 -1.41 15.54 -0.75
N GLN A 263 -1.75 16.77 -1.10
CA GLN A 263 -3.11 17.31 -1.03
C GLN A 263 -3.63 17.67 -2.42
N VAL A 264 -4.93 17.49 -2.63
CA VAL A 264 -5.65 18.12 -3.74
C VAL A 264 -5.88 19.58 -3.40
N ALA A 265 -5.53 20.49 -4.30
CA ALA A 265 -5.77 21.93 -4.08
C ALA A 265 -7.20 22.18 -3.61
N LYS A 266 -7.36 23.06 -2.62
CA LYS A 266 -8.69 23.55 -2.24
C LYS A 266 -9.20 24.36 -3.42
N SER A 267 -10.38 24.02 -3.94
CA SER A 267 -11.04 24.87 -4.92
C SER A 267 -11.20 26.27 -4.32
N ASP A 268 -10.62 27.26 -4.97
CA ASP A 268 -10.96 28.65 -4.69
C ASP A 268 -12.47 28.80 -4.89
N ARG A 269 -13.19 29.14 -3.82
CA ARG A 269 -14.62 29.46 -3.87
C ARG A 269 -14.83 30.83 -4.47
#